data_4df2c8c3be8597f9cba2424f5810ace6
#
_entry.id   4df2c8c3be8597f9cba2424f5810ace6
#
_cell.length_a   1.000
_cell.length_b   1.000
_cell.length_c   1.000
_cell.angle_alpha   90.00
_cell.angle_beta   90.00
_cell.angle_gamma   90.00
#
_symmetry.space_group_name_H-M   'P 1'
#
loop_
_entity.id
_entity.type
_entity.pdbx_description
1 polymer ?
#
loop_
_entity_poly.entity_id
_entity_poly.type
_entity_poly.pdbx_seq_one_letter_code
_entity_poly.pdbx_strand_id
1 'polypeptide(L)'
;MELLECAAYLRAHDNYLLVTHQRPDGDTLGSASALCHALRRLGKTAHLYKNPEITEMFVPFVSPYYVPEGFVPETCVSVDVAENKLLALGFEGKISLK
;
A
#
# COMPACT_ATOMS: atom_id res chain seq x y z
N MET A 1 -8.37 9.35 10.66
CA MET A 1 -7.02 9.95 10.75
C MET A 1 -6.94 11.11 9.78
N GLU A 2 -6.53 12.24 10.27
CA GLU A 2 -6.38 13.41 9.42
C GLU A 2 -5.18 13.28 8.48
N LEU A 3 -5.21 14.02 7.38
CA LEU A 3 -4.16 13.96 6.38
C LEU A 3 -2.78 14.28 6.95
N LEU A 4 -2.68 15.30 7.79
CA LEU A 4 -1.41 15.68 8.39
C LEU A 4 -0.89 14.60 9.35
N GLU A 5 -1.79 13.96 10.08
CA GLU A 5 -1.42 12.84 10.95
C GLU A 5 -0.91 11.65 10.14
N CYS A 6 -1.55 11.36 9.01
CA CYS A 6 -1.10 10.32 8.10
C CYS A 6 0.32 10.60 7.61
N ALA A 7 0.56 11.83 7.17
CA ALA A 7 1.87 12.22 6.66
C ALA A 7 2.94 12.10 7.74
N ALA A 8 2.63 12.55 8.95
CA ALA A 8 3.56 12.46 10.07
C ALA A 8 3.88 11.01 10.42
N TYR A 9 2.85 10.16 10.45
CA TYR A 9 3.03 8.74 10.71
C TYR A 9 3.94 8.09 9.67
N LEU A 10 3.66 8.36 8.40
CA LEU A 10 4.44 7.78 7.32
C LEU A 10 5.90 8.23 7.32
N ARG A 11 6.16 9.44 7.77
CA ARG A 11 7.54 9.93 7.89
C ARG A 11 8.28 9.32 9.07
N ALA A 12 7.54 8.94 10.11
CA ALA A 12 8.12 8.42 11.34
C ALA A 12 8.42 6.93 11.30
N HIS A 13 7.90 6.21 10.32
CA HIS A 13 8.02 4.76 10.24
C HIS A 13 8.66 4.33 8.93
N ASP A 14 8.87 3.02 8.77
CA ASP A 14 9.49 2.47 7.57
C ASP A 14 8.98 1.04 7.36
N ASN A 15 9.51 0.38 6.34
CA ASN A 15 9.21 -1.02 6.01
C ASN A 15 7.71 -1.27 5.86
N TYR A 16 7.12 -0.55 4.89
CA TYR A 16 5.69 -0.60 4.65
C TYR A 16 5.29 -1.76 3.77
N LEU A 17 4.21 -2.42 4.14
CA LEU A 17 3.49 -3.31 3.25
C LEU A 17 2.11 -2.70 2.99
N LEU A 18 1.84 -2.38 1.73
CA LEU A 18 0.56 -1.85 1.32
C LEU A 18 -0.33 -3.01 0.89
N VAL A 19 -1.54 -3.04 1.42
CA VAL A 19 -2.53 -4.07 1.09
C VAL A 19 -3.79 -3.43 0.56
N THR A 20 -4.49 -4.15 -0.29
CA THR A 20 -5.77 -3.73 -0.84
C THR A 20 -6.85 -4.73 -0.44
N HIS A 21 -8.11 -4.32 -0.56
CA HIS A 21 -9.21 -5.24 -0.35
C HIS A 21 -9.23 -6.32 -1.42
N GLN A 22 -10.11 -7.31 -1.25
CA GLN A 22 -10.32 -8.33 -2.26
C GLN A 22 -10.81 -7.70 -3.56
N ARG A 23 -10.37 -8.26 -4.69
CA ARG A 23 -10.73 -7.78 -6.02
C ARG A 23 -10.48 -6.29 -6.21
N PRO A 24 -9.24 -5.85 -5.98
CA PRO A 24 -8.95 -4.42 -6.12
C PRO A 24 -9.18 -3.97 -7.56
N ASP A 25 -9.81 -2.82 -7.70
CA ASP A 25 -10.03 -2.21 -9.00
C ASP A 25 -8.86 -1.31 -9.41
N GLY A 26 -8.97 -0.69 -10.59
CA GLY A 26 -7.92 0.17 -11.10
C GLY A 26 -7.64 1.39 -10.21
N ASP A 27 -8.69 1.96 -9.62
CA ASP A 27 -8.53 3.12 -8.73
C ASP A 27 -7.77 2.75 -7.46
N THR A 28 -8.11 1.61 -6.86
CA THR A 28 -7.42 1.11 -5.67
C THR A 28 -5.98 0.77 -5.97
N LEU A 29 -5.73 0.06 -7.06
CA LEU A 29 -4.37 -0.32 -7.46
C LEU A 29 -3.54 0.90 -7.82
N GLY A 30 -4.13 1.87 -8.52
CA GLY A 30 -3.46 3.11 -8.84
C GLY A 30 -3.07 3.90 -7.60
N SER A 31 -3.98 4.00 -6.64
CA SER A 31 -3.72 4.70 -5.38
C SER A 31 -2.64 4.00 -4.56
N ALA A 32 -2.71 2.68 -4.45
CA ALA A 32 -1.70 1.92 -3.72
C ALA A 32 -0.33 2.03 -4.36
N SER A 33 -0.25 1.93 -5.68
CA SER A 33 1.01 2.07 -6.41
C SER A 33 1.60 3.46 -6.27
N ALA A 34 0.76 4.49 -6.36
CA ALA A 34 1.19 5.87 -6.19
C ALA A 34 1.74 6.12 -4.79
N LEU A 35 1.08 5.61 -3.77
CA LEU A 35 1.56 5.74 -2.39
C LEU A 35 2.88 4.99 -2.20
N CYS A 36 2.98 3.79 -2.73
CA CYS A 36 4.20 3.00 -2.66
C CYS A 36 5.36 3.75 -3.33
N HIS A 37 5.12 4.29 -4.51
CA HIS A 37 6.11 5.09 -5.22
C HIS A 37 6.53 6.32 -4.42
N ALA A 38 5.58 7.03 -3.85
CA ALA A 38 5.86 8.22 -3.05
C ALA A 38 6.72 7.89 -1.82
N LEU A 39 6.39 6.78 -1.13
CA LEU A 39 7.18 6.35 0.02
C LEU A 39 8.61 6.01 -0.37
N ARG A 40 8.79 5.32 -1.50
CA ARG A 40 10.14 5.02 -2.02
C ARG A 40 10.91 6.29 -2.35
N ARG A 41 10.22 7.30 -2.89
CA ARG A 41 10.84 8.58 -3.18
C ARG A 41 11.28 9.33 -1.92
N LEU A 42 10.64 9.07 -0.81
CA LEU A 42 11.03 9.61 0.50
C LEU A 42 12.15 8.82 1.16
N GLY A 43 12.69 7.82 0.49
CA GLY A 43 13.74 6.98 1.05
C GLY A 43 13.24 5.85 1.92
N LYS A 44 11.94 5.60 1.91
CA LYS A 44 11.34 4.51 2.68
C LYS A 44 11.35 3.21 1.90
N THR A 45 11.28 2.10 2.62
CA THR A 45 11.06 0.79 2.02
C THR A 45 9.57 0.52 1.99
N ALA A 46 9.03 0.34 0.81
CA ALA A 46 7.60 0.13 0.63
C ALA A 46 7.35 -0.86 -0.49
N HIS A 47 6.45 -1.79 -0.24
CA HIS A 47 6.07 -2.83 -1.20
C HIS A 47 4.58 -3.06 -1.16
N LEU A 48 4.05 -3.55 -2.26
CA LEU A 48 2.65 -3.88 -2.40
C LEU A 48 2.45 -5.38 -2.22
N TYR A 49 1.47 -5.76 -1.41
CA TYR A 49 1.09 -7.17 -1.28
C TYR A 49 0.62 -7.69 -2.64
N LYS A 50 1.15 -8.83 -3.02
CA LYS A 50 0.78 -9.49 -4.28
C LYS A 50 -0.56 -10.18 -4.11
N ASN A 51 -1.63 -9.42 -4.25
CA ASN A 51 -2.98 -9.96 -4.14
C ASN A 51 -3.27 -10.86 -5.34
N PRO A 52 -3.61 -12.13 -5.13
CA PRO A 52 -3.88 -13.04 -6.25
C PRO A 52 -5.11 -12.68 -7.06
N GLU A 53 -5.95 -11.81 -6.55
CA GLU A 53 -7.15 -11.38 -7.25
C GLU A 53 -6.93 -10.15 -8.15
N ILE A 54 -5.72 -9.67 -8.25
CA ILE A 54 -5.40 -8.58 -9.17
C ILE A 54 -5.61 -9.06 -10.59
N THR A 55 -6.42 -8.32 -11.34
CA THR A 55 -6.69 -8.60 -12.75
C THR A 55 -5.40 -8.51 -13.56
N GLU A 56 -5.20 -9.49 -14.42
CA GLU A 56 -3.97 -9.63 -15.19
C GLU A 56 -3.58 -8.37 -15.97
N MET A 57 -4.58 -7.61 -16.45
CA MET A 57 -4.29 -6.39 -17.21
C MET A 57 -3.59 -5.32 -16.38
N PHE A 58 -3.71 -5.36 -15.06
CA PHE A 58 -3.05 -4.38 -14.18
C PHE A 58 -1.66 -4.82 -13.71
N VAL A 59 -1.34 -6.10 -13.87
CA VAL A 59 -0.08 -6.65 -13.36
C VAL A 59 1.17 -5.89 -13.85
N PRO A 60 1.30 -5.52 -15.12
CA PRO A 60 2.47 -4.79 -15.56
C PRO A 60 2.68 -3.45 -14.85
N PHE A 61 1.60 -2.84 -14.39
CA PHE A 61 1.66 -1.53 -13.72
C PHE A 61 2.02 -1.65 -12.24
N VAL A 62 1.65 -2.75 -11.60
CA VAL A 62 1.82 -2.91 -10.16
C VAL A 62 2.97 -3.84 -9.79
N SER A 63 3.38 -4.73 -10.69
CA SER A 63 4.41 -5.71 -10.39
C SER A 63 5.75 -5.12 -9.92
N PRO A 64 6.17 -3.92 -10.36
CA PRO A 64 7.39 -3.32 -9.82
C PRO A 64 7.33 -3.04 -8.32
N TYR A 65 6.14 -3.02 -7.75
CA TYR A 65 5.94 -2.72 -6.33
C TYR A 65 5.71 -3.98 -5.50
N TYR A 66 5.62 -5.16 -6.12
CA TYR A 66 5.33 -6.39 -5.38
C TYR A 66 6.38 -6.67 -4.32
N VAL A 67 5.90 -7.17 -3.19
CA VAL A 67 6.76 -7.50 -2.06
C VAL A 67 7.68 -8.68 -2.42
N PRO A 68 8.99 -8.55 -2.14
CA PRO A 68 9.90 -9.66 -2.35
C PRO A 68 9.82 -10.68 -1.21
N GLU A 69 10.31 -11.88 -1.47
CA GLU A 69 10.43 -12.89 -0.43
C GLU A 69 11.38 -12.40 0.66
N GLY A 70 11.06 -12.76 1.88
CA GLY A 70 11.90 -12.43 3.03
C GLY A 70 11.72 -11.04 3.58
N PHE A 71 10.88 -10.21 2.95
CA PHE A 71 10.60 -8.88 3.49
C PHE A 71 9.77 -9.00 4.77
N VAL A 72 10.26 -8.36 5.84
CA VAL A 72 9.56 -8.32 7.12
C VAL A 72 9.02 -6.92 7.30
N PRO A 73 7.71 -6.72 7.14
CA PRO A 73 7.13 -5.39 7.27
C PRO A 73 7.05 -4.93 8.71
N GLU A 74 7.22 -3.63 8.90
CA GLU A 74 7.03 -2.97 10.18
C GLU A 74 5.62 -2.41 10.30
N THR A 75 5.10 -1.90 9.21
CA THR A 75 3.80 -1.22 9.18
C THR A 75 2.98 -1.68 7.99
N CYS A 76 1.74 -2.04 8.24
CA CYS A 76 0.79 -2.38 7.18
C CYS A 76 -0.12 -1.19 6.90
N VAL A 77 -0.26 -0.84 5.65
CA VAL A 77 -1.14 0.24 5.22
C VAL A 77 -2.22 -0.35 4.33
N SER A 78 -3.46 -0.23 4.76
CA SER A 78 -4.61 -0.61 3.94
C SER A 78 -5.01 0.55 3.05
N VAL A 79 -5.13 0.29 1.78
CA VAL A 79 -5.59 1.28 0.80
C VAL A 79 -6.93 0.84 0.26
N ASP A 80 -7.92 1.69 0.44
CA ASP A 80 -9.27 1.41 -0.02
C ASP A 80 -9.85 2.66 -0.68
N VAL A 81 -10.38 2.48 -1.89
CA VAL A 81 -10.97 3.56 -2.68
C VAL A 81 -12.35 3.15 -3.11
N ALA A 82 -13.32 3.99 -2.85
CA ALA A 82 -14.68 3.77 -3.31
C ALA A 82 -15.22 5.08 -3.90
N GLU A 83 -16.01 4.94 -4.97
CA GLU A 83 -16.63 6.08 -5.63
C GLU A 83 -15.64 7.17 -6.04
N ASN A 84 -14.46 6.75 -6.50
CA ASN A 84 -13.38 7.66 -6.90
C ASN A 84 -12.84 8.53 -5.76
N LYS A 85 -13.06 8.09 -4.52
CA LYS A 85 -12.52 8.76 -3.35
C LYS A 85 -11.71 7.78 -2.53
N LEU A 86 -10.63 8.28 -1.97
CA LEU A 86 -9.90 7.52 -0.97
C LEU A 86 -10.70 7.56 0.33
N LEU A 87 -11.41 6.47 0.65
CA LEU A 87 -12.25 6.40 1.82
C LEU A 87 -11.49 6.14 3.10
N ALA A 88 -10.48 5.30 2.99
CA ALA A 88 -9.77 4.86 4.17
C ALA A 88 -8.31 4.64 3.84
N LEU A 89 -7.48 5.15 4.71
CA LEU A 89 -6.07 4.83 4.75
C LEU A 89 -5.81 4.38 6.18
N GLY A 90 -5.79 3.09 6.39
CA GLY A 90 -5.62 2.53 7.71
C GLY A 90 -4.19 2.17 8.00
N PHE A 91 -3.78 2.39 9.24
CA PHE A 91 -2.45 2.08 9.69
C PHE A 91 -2.51 1.09 10.84
N GLU A 92 -1.68 0.09 10.77
CA GLU A 92 -1.48 -0.83 11.87
C GLU A 92 -0.03 -0.72 12.31
N GLY A 93 0.20 -0.49 13.58
CA GLY A 93 1.55 -0.29 14.10
C GLY A 93 2.43 -1.52 14.05
N LYS A 94 1.81 -2.68 13.99
CA LYS A 94 2.51 -3.95 13.76
C LYS A 94 1.72 -4.77 12.81
N ILE A 95 2.42 -5.45 11.94
CA ILE A 95 1.78 -6.38 11.06
C ILE A 95 1.65 -7.71 11.72
N SER A 96 0.41 -8.14 11.88
CA SER A 96 0.12 -9.54 11.96
C SER A 96 0.01 -10.02 10.54
N LEU A 97 1.00 -10.70 10.06
CA LEU A 97 0.89 -11.33 8.77
C LEU A 97 -0.13 -12.43 8.88
N LYS A 98 -1.22 -12.23 8.27
CA LYS A 98 -2.28 -13.21 8.25
C LYS A 98 -2.10 -14.16 7.10
#